data_487e0c542b85106324dea8c40d7705e1
#
_entry.id   487e0c542b85106324dea8c40d7705e1
#
_cell.length_a   1.000
_cell.length_b   1.000
_cell.length_c   1.000
_cell.angle_alpha   90.00
_cell.angle_beta   90.00
_cell.angle_gamma   90.00
#
_symmetry.space_group_name_H-M   'P 1'
#
loop_
_entity.id
_entity.type
_entity.pdbx_description
1 polymer ?
#
loop_
_entity_poly.entity_id
_entity_poly.type
_entity_poly.pdbx_seq_one_letter_code
_entity_poly.pdbx_strand_id
1 'polypeptide(L)'
;MKVVIAIDSFKGSLDSRGAGEAARAGVLAADPAAQVVVVEVADGGEGTLAALLAANEGQVVWVEAVDAIGRPLAADYGVFERDGHRRAVLESARTIGIDLVQVDPTLPARANSYGLGQQFVHALDAEVDEVLVTLGGSATTDGGTGVLLALWARIFDEAGNPIGPDENPLWRFATLDTSEMRAVTGTTICILSDVTNPLSGPTGAAAVLGPQKGATPEQVAHLDAHLGRWAAELQAALVRAVINKPGAGAAGGLGAALLALGGHIEAGFDRVATELRLSKTLVGADLVLTGEGSLDAQSANGKVPSGVARLARAAGALVVGVAGRVDRPLGAMSPLLDAAFGIHSETRPLAQALDPTVTAHEIASTSFEVTRLVLAAGQRQSSRGVGLTQHRLRPPPNPRQVPT
;
A
#
# COMPACT_ATOMS: atom_id res chain seq x y z
N MET A 1 29.70 5.62 -2.80
CA MET A 1 28.39 5.69 -3.51
C MET A 1 27.28 5.73 -2.48
N LYS A 2 26.22 6.58 -2.66
CA LYS A 2 25.02 6.56 -1.83
C LYS A 2 23.97 5.69 -2.51
N VAL A 3 23.52 4.63 -1.82
CA VAL A 3 22.48 3.73 -2.30
C VAL A 3 21.27 3.84 -1.38
N VAL A 4 20.09 4.10 -1.96
CA VAL A 4 18.83 4.05 -1.23
C VAL A 4 18.06 2.81 -1.68
N ILE A 5 17.60 2.04 -0.70
CA ILE A 5 16.83 0.81 -0.91
C ILE A 5 15.43 1.03 -0.38
N ALA A 6 14.43 0.97 -1.27
CA ALA A 6 13.02 1.14 -0.98
C ALA A 6 12.23 0.08 -1.75
N ILE A 7 12.20 -1.13 -1.19
CA ILE A 7 11.62 -2.34 -1.78
C ILE A 7 10.37 -2.71 -0.97
N ASP A 8 9.26 -2.98 -1.66
CA ASP A 8 8.04 -3.45 -1.04
C ASP A 8 8.14 -4.92 -0.61
N SER A 9 7.15 -5.39 0.10
CA SER A 9 7.06 -6.78 0.54
C SER A 9 7.05 -7.76 -0.63
N PHE A 10 7.75 -8.88 -0.46
CA PHE A 10 7.62 -10.05 -1.30
C PHE A 10 6.56 -10.96 -0.68
N LYS A 11 5.29 -10.71 -1.05
CA LYS A 11 4.13 -11.39 -0.46
C LYS A 11 4.33 -12.89 -0.32
N GLY A 12 4.06 -13.41 0.87
CA GLY A 12 4.25 -14.82 1.20
C GLY A 12 5.70 -15.22 1.46
N SER A 13 6.65 -14.26 1.51
CA SER A 13 8.07 -14.52 1.74
C SER A 13 8.69 -13.51 2.72
N LEU A 14 8.98 -12.28 2.29
CA LEU A 14 9.64 -11.26 3.08
C LEU A 14 8.81 -9.97 3.16
N ASP A 15 8.81 -9.34 4.32
CA ASP A 15 8.33 -7.96 4.46
C ASP A 15 9.30 -6.95 3.80
N SER A 16 8.91 -5.68 3.74
CA SER A 16 9.72 -4.60 3.16
C SER A 16 11.08 -4.47 3.85
N ARG A 17 11.12 -4.61 5.17
CA ARG A 17 12.36 -4.56 5.96
C ARG A 17 13.30 -5.69 5.60
N GLY A 18 12.81 -6.93 5.60
CA GLY A 18 13.60 -8.12 5.26
C GLY A 18 14.17 -8.06 3.85
N ALA A 19 13.36 -7.64 2.87
CA ALA A 19 13.80 -7.43 1.49
C ALA A 19 14.86 -6.33 1.39
N GLY A 20 14.66 -5.22 2.10
CA GLY A 20 15.61 -4.10 2.16
C GLY A 20 16.95 -4.48 2.77
N GLU A 21 16.96 -5.21 3.90
CA GLU A 21 18.19 -5.66 4.56
C GLU A 21 18.94 -6.73 3.72
N ALA A 22 18.22 -7.60 3.03
CA ALA A 22 18.83 -8.53 2.09
C ALA A 22 19.53 -7.79 0.94
N ALA A 23 18.88 -6.79 0.35
CA ALA A 23 19.49 -5.96 -0.69
C ALA A 23 20.71 -5.17 -0.16
N ARG A 24 20.62 -4.65 1.07
CA ARG A 24 21.74 -3.97 1.74
C ARG A 24 22.96 -4.86 1.89
N ALA A 25 22.75 -6.10 2.30
CA ALA A 25 23.84 -7.06 2.42
C ALA A 25 24.56 -7.27 1.08
N GLY A 26 23.83 -7.39 -0.02
CA GLY A 26 24.41 -7.50 -1.37
C GLY A 26 25.17 -6.26 -1.79
N VAL A 27 24.62 -5.07 -1.56
CA VAL A 27 25.29 -3.79 -1.87
C VAL A 27 26.62 -3.67 -1.10
N LEU A 28 26.60 -3.91 0.21
CA LEU A 28 27.79 -3.80 1.05
C LEU A 28 28.86 -4.87 0.75
N ALA A 29 28.44 -6.04 0.28
CA ALA A 29 29.37 -7.07 -0.20
C ALA A 29 30.11 -6.62 -1.49
N ALA A 30 29.46 -5.84 -2.36
CA ALA A 30 30.05 -5.31 -3.59
C ALA A 30 30.85 -4.01 -3.34
N ASP A 31 30.36 -3.13 -2.48
CA ASP A 31 31.00 -1.86 -2.10
C ASP A 31 30.90 -1.67 -0.58
N PRO A 32 31.90 -2.14 0.18
CA PRO A 32 31.92 -1.96 1.63
C PRO A 32 31.97 -0.48 2.09
N ALA A 33 32.31 0.44 1.19
CA ALA A 33 32.34 1.88 1.47
C ALA A 33 31.03 2.60 1.08
N ALA A 34 30.05 1.88 0.54
CA ALA A 34 28.76 2.47 0.16
C ALA A 34 28.00 3.00 1.39
N GLN A 35 27.44 4.19 1.26
CA GLN A 35 26.45 4.71 2.19
C GLN A 35 25.09 4.12 1.82
N VAL A 36 24.63 3.11 2.54
CA VAL A 36 23.36 2.43 2.26
C VAL A 36 22.28 2.88 3.23
N VAL A 37 21.16 3.33 2.70
CA VAL A 37 19.97 3.69 3.47
C VAL A 37 18.82 2.77 3.05
N VAL A 38 18.33 1.97 3.99
CA VAL A 38 17.10 1.17 3.81
C VAL A 38 15.91 1.97 4.31
N VAL A 39 14.89 2.07 3.50
CA VAL A 39 13.60 2.68 3.85
C VAL A 39 12.53 1.61 3.72
N GLU A 40 11.89 1.26 4.84
CA GLU A 40 10.70 0.43 4.80
C GLU A 40 9.58 1.21 4.13
N VAL A 41 8.94 0.61 3.14
CA VAL A 41 7.92 1.25 2.30
C VAL A 41 6.68 0.38 2.19
N ALA A 42 5.55 1.02 1.91
CA ALA A 42 4.28 0.35 1.62
C ALA A 42 3.43 1.23 0.68
N ASP A 43 2.41 0.64 0.07
CA ASP A 43 1.49 1.33 -0.85
C ASP A 43 0.17 1.79 -0.21
N GLY A 44 0.10 1.83 1.12
CA GLY A 44 -1.15 2.11 1.85
C GLY A 44 -1.97 0.84 2.13
N GLY A 45 -1.39 -0.34 1.90
CA GLY A 45 -1.93 -1.64 2.28
C GLY A 45 -1.21 -2.24 3.48
N GLU A 46 -0.99 -3.56 3.42
CA GLU A 46 -0.23 -4.32 4.42
C GLU A 46 1.21 -3.82 4.53
N GLY A 47 1.71 -3.71 5.77
CA GLY A 47 3.05 -3.19 6.07
C GLY A 47 3.14 -1.68 6.26
N THR A 48 2.07 -0.94 5.97
CA THR A 48 2.01 0.52 6.16
C THR A 48 2.24 0.91 7.62
N LEU A 49 1.61 0.19 8.55
CA LEU A 49 1.78 0.38 9.99
C LEU A 49 3.25 0.25 10.40
N ALA A 50 3.90 -0.82 10.00
CA ALA A 50 5.31 -1.07 10.34
C ALA A 50 6.22 0.02 9.77
N ALA A 51 6.05 0.37 8.49
CA ALA A 51 6.83 1.42 7.83
C ALA A 51 6.67 2.79 8.51
N LEU A 52 5.43 3.18 8.85
CA LEU A 52 5.16 4.48 9.48
C LEU A 52 5.71 4.54 10.90
N LEU A 53 5.56 3.46 11.69
CA LEU A 53 6.10 3.42 13.05
C LEU A 53 7.62 3.45 13.07
N ALA A 54 8.28 2.69 12.18
CA ALA A 54 9.74 2.67 12.08
C ALA A 54 10.32 4.05 11.73
N ALA A 55 9.66 4.79 10.81
CA ALA A 55 10.13 6.09 10.36
C ALA A 55 9.86 7.24 11.33
N ASN A 56 8.90 7.11 12.23
CA ASN A 56 8.44 8.18 13.11
C ASN A 56 8.61 7.85 14.61
N GLU A 57 9.38 6.81 14.95
CA GLU A 57 9.59 6.34 16.34
C GLU A 57 8.26 6.11 17.07
N GLY A 58 7.28 5.57 16.33
CA GLY A 58 5.92 5.37 16.81
C GLY A 58 5.79 4.14 17.73
N GLN A 59 4.63 4.00 18.33
CA GLN A 59 4.31 2.94 19.26
C GLN A 59 3.16 2.06 18.76
N VAL A 60 3.24 0.76 19.06
CA VAL A 60 2.15 -0.18 18.85
C VAL A 60 1.19 -0.12 20.05
N VAL A 61 -0.10 0.01 19.75
CA VAL A 61 -1.18 0.00 20.74
C VAL A 61 -2.03 -1.25 20.52
N TRP A 62 -2.21 -2.05 21.55
CA TRP A 62 -3.05 -3.25 21.51
C TRP A 62 -4.47 -2.96 22.01
N VAL A 63 -5.46 -3.53 21.37
CA VAL A 63 -6.88 -3.41 21.71
C VAL A 63 -7.56 -4.77 21.60
N GLU A 64 -8.45 -5.06 22.54
CA GLU A 64 -9.37 -6.18 22.41
C GLU A 64 -10.45 -5.85 21.39
N ALA A 65 -10.51 -6.64 20.33
CA ALA A 65 -11.42 -6.47 19.22
C ALA A 65 -11.99 -7.84 18.79
N VAL A 66 -12.73 -7.85 17.70
CA VAL A 66 -13.16 -9.08 17.05
C VAL A 66 -12.66 -9.13 15.60
N ASP A 67 -12.52 -10.32 15.06
CA ASP A 67 -12.27 -10.48 13.63
C ASP A 67 -13.54 -10.24 12.78
N ALA A 68 -13.41 -10.42 11.46
CA ALA A 68 -14.52 -10.18 10.53
C ALA A 68 -15.77 -11.02 10.79
N ILE A 69 -15.69 -12.11 11.54
CA ILE A 69 -16.82 -13.00 11.87
C ILE A 69 -17.13 -13.07 13.36
N GLY A 70 -16.70 -12.06 14.13
CA GLY A 70 -17.06 -11.89 15.53
C GLY A 70 -16.22 -12.69 16.53
N ARG A 71 -15.11 -13.34 16.14
CA ARG A 71 -14.25 -14.07 17.07
C ARG A 71 -13.32 -13.09 17.80
N PRO A 72 -13.12 -13.25 19.14
CA PRO A 72 -12.21 -12.41 19.90
C PRO A 72 -10.80 -12.39 19.30
N LEU A 73 -10.22 -11.21 19.22
CA LEU A 73 -8.90 -10.94 18.64
C LEU A 73 -8.21 -9.83 19.42
N ALA A 74 -6.95 -10.07 19.85
CA ALA A 74 -6.06 -8.98 20.23
C ALA A 74 -5.52 -8.34 18.95
N ALA A 75 -5.97 -7.14 18.63
CA ALA A 75 -5.56 -6.41 17.45
C ALA A 75 -4.65 -5.25 17.81
N ASP A 76 -3.76 -4.88 16.91
CA ASP A 76 -2.85 -3.76 17.10
C ASP A 76 -3.07 -2.67 16.06
N TYR A 77 -2.78 -1.43 16.45
CA TYR A 77 -2.67 -0.28 15.56
C TYR A 77 -1.48 0.59 16.01
N GLY A 78 -1.03 1.49 15.14
CA GLY A 78 0.10 2.35 15.45
C GLY A 78 -0.32 3.74 15.89
N VAL A 79 0.47 4.34 16.78
CA VAL A 79 0.38 5.77 17.11
C VAL A 79 1.76 6.38 16.98
N PHE A 80 1.84 7.52 16.31
CA PHE A 80 3.05 8.30 16.17
C PHE A 80 2.74 9.80 16.20
N GLU A 81 3.74 10.60 16.55
CA GLU A 81 3.66 12.04 16.50
C GLU A 81 4.54 12.58 15.36
N ARG A 82 4.02 13.53 14.61
CA ARG A 82 4.76 14.17 13.55
C ARG A 82 4.31 15.59 13.32
N ASP A 83 5.27 16.51 13.27
CA ASP A 83 5.05 17.94 13.06
C ASP A 83 4.02 18.54 14.07
N GLY A 84 4.03 18.03 15.33
CA GLY A 84 3.12 18.41 16.41
C GLY A 84 1.71 17.83 16.31
N HIS A 85 1.47 16.87 15.43
CA HIS A 85 0.20 16.16 15.28
C HIS A 85 0.33 14.70 15.66
N ARG A 86 -0.60 14.24 16.50
CA ARG A 86 -0.70 12.84 16.90
C ARG A 86 -1.57 12.08 15.92
N ARG A 87 -1.02 11.02 15.33
CA ARG A 87 -1.68 10.21 14.29
C ARG A 87 -1.83 8.76 14.73
N ALA A 88 -2.96 8.16 14.40
CA ALA A 88 -3.15 6.72 14.47
C ALA A 88 -3.09 6.12 13.05
N VAL A 89 -2.54 4.92 12.92
CA VAL A 89 -2.58 4.13 11.67
C VAL A 89 -3.24 2.78 11.94
N LEU A 90 -4.36 2.54 11.27
CA LEU A 90 -5.17 1.34 11.38
C LEU A 90 -5.08 0.56 10.06
N GLU A 91 -4.56 -0.66 10.11
CA GLU A 91 -4.61 -1.57 8.97
C GLU A 91 -5.85 -2.46 9.08
N SER A 92 -6.81 -2.34 8.14
CA SER A 92 -8.03 -3.15 8.15
C SER A 92 -7.75 -4.64 8.18
N ALA A 93 -6.67 -5.10 7.56
CA ALA A 93 -6.26 -6.50 7.56
C ALA A 93 -5.93 -7.06 8.97
N ARG A 94 -5.64 -6.20 9.94
CA ARG A 94 -5.31 -6.63 11.31
C ARG A 94 -6.51 -7.03 12.16
N THR A 95 -7.71 -6.64 11.74
CA THR A 95 -8.97 -7.03 12.38
C THR A 95 -9.86 -7.79 11.42
N ILE A 96 -10.12 -7.24 10.25
CA ILE A 96 -11.07 -7.78 9.28
C ILE A 96 -10.37 -8.39 8.06
N GLY A 97 -9.13 -8.88 8.26
CA GLY A 97 -8.30 -9.47 7.23
C GLY A 97 -8.87 -10.75 6.63
N ILE A 98 -8.69 -10.91 5.31
CA ILE A 98 -9.11 -12.12 4.60
C ILE A 98 -8.30 -13.35 5.02
N ASP A 99 -7.04 -13.16 5.43
CA ASP A 99 -6.16 -14.22 5.89
C ASP A 99 -6.49 -14.68 7.33
N LEU A 100 -7.32 -13.93 8.06
CA LEU A 100 -7.79 -14.31 9.40
C LEU A 100 -8.98 -15.26 9.36
N VAL A 101 -9.65 -15.44 8.21
CA VAL A 101 -10.88 -16.20 8.08
C VAL A 101 -10.80 -17.21 6.95
N GLN A 102 -11.63 -18.25 7.04
CA GLN A 102 -11.81 -19.17 5.93
C GLN A 102 -12.75 -18.54 4.90
N VAL A 103 -12.29 -18.47 3.66
CA VAL A 103 -13.09 -17.97 2.54
C VAL A 103 -13.95 -19.09 1.99
N ASP A 104 -15.27 -18.96 2.18
CA ASP A 104 -16.28 -19.87 1.65
C ASP A 104 -17.60 -19.11 1.35
N PRO A 105 -18.60 -19.72 0.71
CA PRO A 105 -19.86 -19.05 0.38
C PRO A 105 -20.72 -18.59 1.59
N THR A 106 -20.37 -18.95 2.82
CA THR A 106 -21.08 -18.46 4.01
C THR A 106 -20.50 -17.15 4.54
N LEU A 107 -19.25 -16.85 4.18
CA LEU A 107 -18.51 -15.68 4.66
C LEU A 107 -19.21 -14.35 4.33
N PRO A 108 -19.72 -14.09 3.11
CA PRO A 108 -20.34 -12.82 2.75
C PRO A 108 -21.54 -12.40 3.62
N ALA A 109 -22.30 -13.37 4.14
CA ALA A 109 -23.45 -13.11 5.02
C ALA A 109 -23.03 -12.88 6.49
N ARG A 110 -21.80 -13.17 6.86
CA ARG A 110 -21.30 -13.11 8.25
C ARG A 110 -20.29 -12.00 8.47
N ALA A 111 -19.40 -11.80 7.48
CA ALA A 111 -18.26 -10.91 7.64
C ALA A 111 -18.67 -9.43 7.65
N ASN A 112 -18.24 -8.71 8.69
CA ASN A 112 -18.48 -7.29 8.86
C ASN A 112 -17.24 -6.56 9.42
N SER A 113 -17.31 -5.23 9.43
CA SER A 113 -16.19 -4.36 9.80
C SER A 113 -16.19 -3.91 11.26
N TYR A 114 -16.93 -4.57 12.15
CA TYR A 114 -17.09 -4.14 13.55
C TYR A 114 -15.76 -4.09 14.31
N GLY A 115 -14.90 -5.10 14.14
CA GLY A 115 -13.59 -5.12 14.81
C GLY A 115 -12.68 -3.95 14.44
N LEU A 116 -12.68 -3.53 13.17
CA LEU A 116 -12.00 -2.29 12.77
C LEU A 116 -12.66 -1.06 13.43
N GLY A 117 -13.98 -1.07 13.54
CA GLY A 117 -14.73 -0.02 14.25
C GLY A 117 -14.31 0.09 15.72
N GLN A 118 -14.06 -1.03 16.40
CA GLN A 118 -13.55 -1.03 17.79
C GLN A 118 -12.15 -0.40 17.87
N GLN A 119 -11.22 -0.72 16.95
CA GLN A 119 -9.93 -0.03 16.87
C GLN A 119 -10.09 1.47 16.60
N PHE A 120 -11.00 1.84 15.70
CA PHE A 120 -11.26 3.22 15.33
C PHE A 120 -11.78 4.01 16.55
N VAL A 121 -12.74 3.48 17.30
CA VAL A 121 -13.25 4.08 18.55
C VAL A 121 -12.12 4.25 19.56
N HIS A 122 -11.28 3.23 19.76
CA HIS A 122 -10.14 3.31 20.67
C HIS A 122 -9.13 4.38 20.26
N ALA A 123 -8.88 4.55 18.96
CA ALA A 123 -8.01 5.63 18.45
C ALA A 123 -8.62 7.02 18.70
N LEU A 124 -9.96 7.17 18.56
CA LEU A 124 -10.65 8.41 18.91
C LEU A 124 -10.58 8.73 20.40
N ASP A 125 -10.63 7.70 21.28
CA ASP A 125 -10.48 7.86 22.73
C ASP A 125 -9.05 8.27 23.12
N ALA A 126 -8.07 7.95 22.29
CA ALA A 126 -6.69 8.38 22.46
C ALA A 126 -6.43 9.83 22.00
N GLU A 127 -7.48 10.57 21.60
CA GLU A 127 -7.43 11.99 21.19
C GLU A 127 -6.38 12.26 20.10
N VAL A 128 -6.40 11.46 19.02
CA VAL A 128 -5.52 11.67 17.88
C VAL A 128 -6.07 12.74 16.93
N ASP A 129 -5.18 13.54 16.36
CA ASP A 129 -5.55 14.58 15.38
C ASP A 129 -5.99 13.99 14.04
N GLU A 130 -5.44 12.81 13.71
CA GLU A 130 -5.69 12.14 12.43
C GLU A 130 -5.67 10.62 12.59
N VAL A 131 -6.59 9.93 11.91
CA VAL A 131 -6.59 8.48 11.75
C VAL A 131 -6.36 8.14 10.28
N LEU A 132 -5.25 7.47 10.01
CA LEU A 132 -4.93 6.87 8.72
C LEU A 132 -5.51 5.46 8.69
N VAL A 133 -6.39 5.16 7.73
CA VAL A 133 -7.01 3.83 7.61
C VAL A 133 -6.61 3.20 6.30
N THR A 134 -5.91 2.07 6.34
CA THR A 134 -5.61 1.29 5.14
C THR A 134 -6.73 0.30 4.85
N LEU A 135 -7.10 0.14 3.59
CA LEU A 135 -8.25 -0.67 3.18
C LEU A 135 -7.88 -1.98 2.46
N GLY A 136 -6.58 -2.32 2.37
CA GLY A 136 -6.11 -3.54 1.74
C GLY A 136 -6.43 -4.81 2.55
N GLY A 137 -6.58 -5.96 1.87
CA GLY A 137 -6.64 -7.28 2.50
C GLY A 137 -7.92 -7.60 3.30
N SER A 138 -9.02 -6.83 3.19
CA SER A 138 -10.25 -7.05 3.97
C SER A 138 -11.09 -8.24 3.48
N ALA A 139 -11.74 -8.94 4.43
CA ALA A 139 -12.69 -10.04 4.17
C ALA A 139 -14.13 -9.58 3.95
N THR A 140 -14.46 -8.34 4.27
CA THR A 140 -15.84 -7.86 4.40
C THR A 140 -16.40 -7.27 3.10
N THR A 141 -17.72 -7.39 2.91
CA THR A 141 -18.51 -6.62 1.94
C THR A 141 -19.78 -6.18 2.67
N ASP A 142 -19.60 -5.31 3.64
CA ASP A 142 -20.67 -4.87 4.56
C ASP A 142 -21.00 -3.38 4.43
N GLY A 143 -20.41 -2.66 3.48
CA GLY A 143 -20.65 -1.23 3.33
C GLY A 143 -20.13 -0.38 4.50
N GLY A 144 -19.30 -0.96 5.39
CA GLY A 144 -18.82 -0.33 6.61
C GLY A 144 -19.87 -0.25 7.73
N THR A 145 -20.94 -1.06 7.65
CA THR A 145 -22.00 -1.13 8.68
C THR A 145 -21.44 -1.45 10.05
N GLY A 146 -20.45 -2.37 10.12
CA GLY A 146 -19.81 -2.73 11.38
C GLY A 146 -19.08 -1.55 12.05
N VAL A 147 -18.38 -0.72 11.29
CA VAL A 147 -17.75 0.50 11.83
C VAL A 147 -18.79 1.46 12.40
N LEU A 148 -19.93 1.64 11.72
CA LEU A 148 -20.99 2.51 12.24
C LEU A 148 -21.64 1.94 13.51
N LEU A 149 -21.84 0.60 13.60
CA LEU A 149 -22.31 -0.05 14.82
C LEU A 149 -21.34 0.18 15.99
N ALA A 150 -20.03 0.10 15.76
CA ALA A 150 -19.03 0.38 16.80
C ALA A 150 -19.07 1.84 17.26
N LEU A 151 -19.49 2.76 16.40
CA LEU A 151 -19.75 4.17 16.71
C LEU A 151 -21.15 4.40 17.29
N TRP A 152 -21.89 3.36 17.69
CA TRP A 152 -23.23 3.39 18.30
C TRP A 152 -24.36 3.80 17.36
N ALA A 153 -24.17 3.73 16.04
CA ALA A 153 -25.30 3.74 15.12
C ALA A 153 -26.15 2.47 15.30
N ARG A 154 -27.42 2.56 14.99
CA ARG A 154 -28.35 1.44 15.05
C ARG A 154 -28.83 1.09 13.65
N ILE A 155 -28.82 -0.18 13.32
CA ILE A 155 -29.27 -0.71 12.01
C ILE A 155 -30.43 -1.65 12.27
N PHE A 156 -31.52 -1.52 11.50
CA PHE A 156 -32.73 -2.30 11.67
C PHE A 156 -33.11 -3.03 10.40
N ASP A 157 -33.75 -4.19 10.55
CA ASP A 157 -34.37 -4.93 9.46
C ASP A 157 -35.79 -4.39 9.11
N GLU A 158 -36.43 -4.96 8.09
CA GLU A 158 -37.78 -4.56 7.64
C GLU A 158 -38.88 -4.73 8.72
N ALA A 159 -38.68 -5.62 9.70
CA ALA A 159 -39.58 -5.80 10.83
C ALA A 159 -39.31 -4.83 12.00
N GLY A 160 -38.29 -3.99 11.89
CA GLY A 160 -37.86 -3.05 12.93
C GLY A 160 -37.01 -3.69 14.03
N ASN A 161 -36.50 -4.91 13.84
CA ASN A 161 -35.58 -5.52 14.79
C ASN A 161 -34.18 -4.99 14.60
N PRO A 162 -33.42 -4.73 15.67
CA PRO A 162 -32.03 -4.30 15.56
C PRO A 162 -31.14 -5.43 15.02
N ILE A 163 -30.19 -5.08 14.18
CA ILE A 163 -29.16 -5.98 13.64
C ILE A 163 -27.84 -5.67 14.35
N GLY A 164 -27.26 -6.67 15.01
CA GLY A 164 -25.99 -6.56 15.71
C GLY A 164 -24.78 -6.93 14.85
N PRO A 165 -23.58 -6.96 15.45
CA PRO A 165 -22.34 -7.29 14.76
C PRO A 165 -22.07 -8.80 14.61
N ASP A 166 -23.01 -9.68 15.00
CA ASP A 166 -22.87 -11.13 14.91
C ASP A 166 -23.06 -11.66 13.48
N GLU A 167 -23.50 -10.82 12.58
CA GLU A 167 -23.74 -11.09 11.16
C GLU A 167 -23.29 -9.89 10.31
N ASN A 168 -23.36 -9.99 8.98
CA ASN A 168 -23.21 -8.84 8.09
C ASN A 168 -24.52 -8.03 8.08
N PRO A 169 -24.58 -6.84 8.72
CA PRO A 169 -25.82 -6.07 8.79
C PRO A 169 -26.35 -5.65 7.42
N LEU A 170 -25.46 -5.43 6.44
CA LEU A 170 -25.86 -5.08 5.08
C LEU A 170 -26.76 -6.14 4.44
N TRP A 171 -26.66 -7.41 4.87
CA TRP A 171 -27.36 -8.53 4.25
C TRP A 171 -28.89 -8.39 4.28
N ARG A 172 -29.44 -7.77 5.32
CA ARG A 172 -30.90 -7.63 5.50
C ARG A 172 -31.35 -6.28 6.09
N PHE A 173 -30.47 -5.27 6.07
CA PHE A 173 -30.83 -3.95 6.61
C PHE A 173 -32.01 -3.32 5.87
N ALA A 174 -32.77 -2.51 6.58
CA ALA A 174 -33.84 -1.67 6.04
C ALA A 174 -33.59 -0.19 6.35
N THR A 175 -33.20 0.15 7.59
CA THR A 175 -32.99 1.54 8.02
C THR A 175 -31.76 1.71 8.88
N LEU A 176 -31.20 2.94 8.85
CA LEU A 176 -30.08 3.39 9.67
C LEU A 176 -30.54 4.54 10.59
N ASP A 177 -30.27 4.39 11.88
CA ASP A 177 -30.48 5.45 12.88
C ASP A 177 -29.14 5.88 13.46
N THR A 178 -28.80 7.15 13.28
CA THR A 178 -27.57 7.78 13.76
C THR A 178 -27.81 8.75 14.92
N SER A 179 -29.01 8.77 15.53
CA SER A 179 -29.37 9.73 16.57
C SER A 179 -28.50 9.66 17.82
N GLU A 180 -27.99 8.47 18.15
CA GLU A 180 -27.09 8.21 19.28
C GLU A 180 -25.64 7.92 18.84
N MET A 181 -25.38 8.05 17.54
CA MET A 181 -24.05 7.76 16.99
C MET A 181 -23.01 8.73 17.54
N ARG A 182 -21.88 8.20 17.96
CA ARG A 182 -20.71 9.01 18.37
C ARG A 182 -20.24 9.86 17.19
N ALA A 183 -20.23 11.17 17.37
CA ALA A 183 -19.69 12.07 16.36
C ALA A 183 -18.17 11.96 16.27
N VAL A 184 -17.66 11.96 15.05
CA VAL A 184 -16.22 12.07 14.79
C VAL A 184 -15.92 13.54 14.60
N THR A 185 -15.49 14.20 15.69
CA THR A 185 -15.16 15.64 15.71
C THR A 185 -13.74 15.84 16.22
N GLY A 186 -13.03 16.80 15.65
CA GLY A 186 -11.64 17.07 16.05
C GLY A 186 -10.59 16.15 15.46
N THR A 187 -10.99 15.03 14.87
CA THR A 187 -10.09 14.05 14.23
C THR A 187 -10.34 14.00 12.72
N THR A 188 -9.29 14.11 11.93
CA THR A 188 -9.34 13.92 10.49
C THR A 188 -9.28 12.42 10.15
N ILE A 189 -10.08 11.96 9.21
CA ILE A 189 -10.03 10.59 8.69
C ILE A 189 -9.37 10.62 7.31
N CYS A 190 -8.19 10.03 7.18
CA CYS A 190 -7.50 9.82 5.92
C CYS A 190 -7.57 8.36 5.52
N ILE A 191 -8.14 8.08 4.36
CA ILE A 191 -8.34 6.74 3.82
C ILE A 191 -7.25 6.48 2.80
N LEU A 192 -6.37 5.53 3.07
CA LEU A 192 -5.29 5.15 2.16
C LEU A 192 -5.78 4.07 1.21
N SER A 193 -6.00 4.43 -0.04
CA SER A 193 -6.50 3.49 -1.05
C SER A 193 -6.22 3.97 -2.46
N ASP A 194 -5.69 3.08 -3.30
CA ASP A 194 -5.53 3.30 -4.74
C ASP A 194 -6.71 2.70 -5.55
N VAL A 195 -7.69 2.10 -4.85
CA VAL A 195 -8.91 1.56 -5.45
C VAL A 195 -9.86 2.71 -5.81
N THR A 196 -10.31 2.76 -7.04
CA THR A 196 -11.22 3.80 -7.55
C THR A 196 -12.65 3.32 -7.77
N ASN A 197 -12.94 2.06 -7.45
CA ASN A 197 -14.25 1.44 -7.64
C ASN A 197 -15.34 2.25 -6.90
N PRO A 198 -16.50 2.51 -7.56
CA PRO A 198 -17.67 3.07 -6.90
C PRO A 198 -18.25 2.05 -5.91
N LEU A 199 -19.21 2.49 -5.10
CA LEU A 199 -19.80 1.63 -4.07
C LEU A 199 -20.57 0.45 -4.68
N SER A 200 -21.41 0.68 -5.70
CA SER A 200 -22.23 -0.33 -6.34
C SER A 200 -22.20 -0.24 -7.88
N GLY A 201 -22.85 -1.18 -8.55
CA GLY A 201 -22.90 -1.31 -10.00
C GLY A 201 -21.84 -2.27 -10.57
N PRO A 202 -21.76 -2.40 -11.92
CA PRO A 202 -20.92 -3.42 -12.55
C PRO A 202 -19.41 -3.35 -12.22
N THR A 203 -18.93 -2.19 -11.79
CA THR A 203 -17.55 -1.95 -11.32
C THR A 203 -17.50 -1.67 -9.82
N GLY A 204 -18.59 -1.91 -9.10
CA GLY A 204 -18.73 -1.67 -7.66
C GLY A 204 -18.05 -2.70 -6.78
N ALA A 205 -18.14 -2.47 -5.46
CA ALA A 205 -17.48 -3.28 -4.44
C ALA A 205 -17.85 -4.77 -4.53
N ALA A 206 -19.13 -5.09 -4.59
CA ALA A 206 -19.60 -6.48 -4.63
C ALA A 206 -19.22 -7.17 -5.94
N ALA A 207 -19.40 -6.50 -7.08
CA ALA A 207 -19.16 -7.07 -8.40
C ALA A 207 -17.67 -7.41 -8.64
N VAL A 208 -16.75 -6.53 -8.21
CA VAL A 208 -15.32 -6.68 -8.49
C VAL A 208 -14.61 -7.44 -7.38
N LEU A 209 -14.92 -7.16 -6.13
CA LEU A 209 -14.17 -7.67 -4.98
C LEU A 209 -14.90 -8.78 -4.21
N GLY A 210 -16.22 -8.97 -4.44
CA GLY A 210 -17.02 -9.99 -3.76
C GLY A 210 -16.59 -11.43 -4.06
N PRO A 211 -16.32 -11.81 -5.31
CA PRO A 211 -15.96 -13.19 -5.65
C PRO A 211 -14.73 -13.71 -4.90
N GLN A 212 -13.66 -12.90 -4.78
CA GLN A 212 -12.46 -13.29 -4.02
C GLN A 212 -12.71 -13.44 -2.51
N LYS A 213 -13.83 -12.92 -2.00
CA LYS A 213 -14.28 -13.02 -0.61
C LYS A 213 -15.35 -14.11 -0.43
N GLY A 214 -15.49 -15.02 -1.39
CA GLY A 214 -16.36 -16.18 -1.34
C GLY A 214 -17.80 -15.94 -1.83
N ALA A 215 -18.15 -14.76 -2.32
CA ALA A 215 -19.49 -14.47 -2.80
C ALA A 215 -19.83 -15.23 -4.10
N THR A 216 -20.95 -15.93 -4.12
CA THR A 216 -21.52 -16.50 -5.35
C THR A 216 -22.10 -15.39 -6.24
N PRO A 217 -22.35 -15.65 -7.54
CA PRO A 217 -22.96 -14.64 -8.43
C PRO A 217 -24.29 -14.09 -7.89
N GLU A 218 -25.12 -14.91 -7.27
CA GLU A 218 -26.40 -14.51 -6.66
C GLU A 218 -26.17 -13.62 -5.44
N GLN A 219 -25.17 -13.95 -4.62
CA GLN A 219 -24.77 -13.13 -3.46
C GLN A 219 -24.15 -11.79 -3.88
N VAL A 220 -23.39 -11.77 -4.96
CA VAL A 220 -22.87 -10.53 -5.56
C VAL A 220 -24.03 -9.61 -5.97
N ALA A 221 -25.04 -10.14 -6.67
CA ALA A 221 -26.21 -9.36 -7.07
C ALA A 221 -27.00 -8.84 -5.85
N HIS A 222 -27.16 -9.67 -4.82
CA HIS A 222 -27.82 -9.30 -3.56
C HIS A 222 -27.08 -8.17 -2.85
N LEU A 223 -25.76 -8.33 -2.63
CA LEU A 223 -24.93 -7.34 -1.96
C LEU A 223 -24.87 -6.02 -2.75
N ASP A 224 -24.78 -6.07 -4.09
CA ASP A 224 -24.73 -4.87 -4.91
C ASP A 224 -26.02 -4.05 -4.80
N ALA A 225 -27.18 -4.71 -4.84
CA ALA A 225 -28.48 -4.06 -4.64
C ALA A 225 -28.57 -3.41 -3.24
N HIS A 226 -28.08 -4.09 -2.20
CA HIS A 226 -28.08 -3.57 -0.84
C HIS A 226 -27.07 -2.42 -0.66
N LEU A 227 -25.88 -2.47 -1.26
CA LEU A 227 -24.93 -1.36 -1.28
C LEU A 227 -25.52 -0.10 -1.94
N GLY A 228 -26.30 -0.26 -3.01
CA GLY A 228 -27.01 0.85 -3.64
C GLY A 228 -28.03 1.52 -2.69
N ARG A 229 -28.84 0.73 -1.97
CA ARG A 229 -29.78 1.23 -0.94
C ARG A 229 -29.02 1.85 0.25
N TRP A 230 -27.94 1.20 0.69
CA TRP A 230 -27.09 1.66 1.78
C TRP A 230 -26.51 3.05 1.53
N ALA A 231 -26.10 3.34 0.29
CA ALA A 231 -25.64 4.67 -0.08
C ALA A 231 -26.71 5.75 0.15
N ALA A 232 -27.97 5.45 -0.11
CA ALA A 232 -29.07 6.38 0.12
C ALA A 232 -29.29 6.63 1.62
N GLU A 233 -29.22 5.58 2.44
CA GLU A 233 -29.31 5.69 3.90
C GLU A 233 -28.15 6.50 4.48
N LEU A 234 -26.91 6.22 4.06
CA LEU A 234 -25.73 7.00 4.46
C LEU A 234 -25.88 8.48 4.10
N GLN A 235 -26.36 8.77 2.89
CA GLN A 235 -26.56 10.14 2.45
C GLN A 235 -27.65 10.84 3.24
N ALA A 236 -28.75 10.16 3.56
CA ALA A 236 -29.85 10.71 4.35
C ALA A 236 -29.41 10.99 5.80
N ALA A 237 -28.69 10.04 6.43
CA ALA A 237 -28.28 10.12 7.82
C ALA A 237 -27.10 11.08 8.07
N LEU A 238 -26.10 11.08 7.17
CA LEU A 238 -24.84 11.81 7.35
C LEU A 238 -24.67 13.00 6.39
N VAL A 239 -25.69 13.27 5.56
CA VAL A 239 -25.78 14.41 4.61
C VAL A 239 -24.58 14.46 3.63
N ARG A 240 -24.02 13.30 3.24
CA ARG A 240 -22.88 13.18 2.32
C ARG A 240 -23.14 12.16 1.22
N ALA A 241 -23.11 12.61 -0.02
CA ALA A 241 -23.25 11.71 -1.19
C ALA A 241 -21.95 10.93 -1.42
N VAL A 242 -22.02 9.60 -1.34
CA VAL A 242 -20.85 8.72 -1.43
C VAL A 242 -20.90 7.70 -2.58
N ILE A 243 -22.09 7.43 -3.17
CA ILE A 243 -22.31 6.31 -4.10
C ILE A 243 -21.36 6.33 -5.31
N ASN A 244 -21.11 7.51 -5.88
CA ASN A 244 -20.28 7.70 -7.06
C ASN A 244 -18.88 8.25 -6.73
N LYS A 245 -18.50 8.28 -5.46
CA LYS A 245 -17.16 8.73 -5.09
C LYS A 245 -16.14 7.65 -5.48
N PRO A 246 -15.05 7.98 -6.18
CA PRO A 246 -13.96 7.05 -6.40
C PRO A 246 -13.45 6.52 -5.06
N GLY A 247 -13.27 5.19 -4.96
CA GLY A 247 -12.84 4.54 -3.73
C GLY A 247 -13.94 4.25 -2.70
N ALA A 248 -15.18 4.67 -2.94
CA ALA A 248 -16.31 4.29 -2.06
C ALA A 248 -16.49 2.78 -1.94
N GLY A 249 -16.18 2.02 -3.01
CA GLY A 249 -16.23 0.56 -3.04
C GLY A 249 -15.04 -0.14 -2.37
N ALA A 250 -14.00 0.59 -1.98
CA ALA A 250 -12.83 -0.03 -1.36
C ALA A 250 -13.23 -0.79 -0.07
N ALA A 251 -12.55 -1.92 0.16
CA ALA A 251 -12.82 -2.82 1.29
C ALA A 251 -14.30 -3.20 1.43
N GLY A 252 -14.97 -3.50 0.30
CA GLY A 252 -16.37 -3.94 0.33
C GLY A 252 -17.38 -2.86 0.76
N GLY A 253 -17.07 -1.58 0.46
CA GLY A 253 -17.88 -0.43 0.77
C GLY A 253 -17.52 0.27 2.09
N LEU A 254 -16.52 -0.20 2.83
CA LEU A 254 -15.99 0.50 4.01
C LEU A 254 -15.53 1.92 3.66
N GLY A 255 -14.94 2.12 2.46
CA GLY A 255 -14.60 3.42 1.94
C GLY A 255 -15.78 4.40 1.94
N ALA A 256 -16.99 3.94 1.59
CA ALA A 256 -18.20 4.78 1.61
C ALA A 256 -18.58 5.23 3.02
N ALA A 257 -18.54 4.34 4.01
CA ALA A 257 -18.85 4.69 5.40
C ALA A 257 -17.86 5.72 5.95
N LEU A 258 -16.56 5.52 5.73
CA LEU A 258 -15.52 6.45 6.17
C LEU A 258 -15.62 7.82 5.46
N LEU A 259 -15.97 7.84 4.17
CA LEU A 259 -16.26 9.09 3.44
C LEU A 259 -17.49 9.78 4.00
N ALA A 260 -18.57 9.04 4.35
CA ALA A 260 -19.77 9.58 4.95
C ALA A 260 -19.50 10.19 6.34
N LEU A 261 -18.60 9.59 7.12
CA LEU A 261 -18.12 10.14 8.40
C LEU A 261 -17.24 11.40 8.23
N GLY A 262 -16.94 11.81 7.03
CA GLY A 262 -16.15 13.03 6.75
C GLY A 262 -14.71 12.75 6.32
N GLY A 263 -14.35 11.51 6.11
CA GLY A 263 -13.05 11.13 5.62
C GLY A 263 -12.79 11.61 4.18
N HIS A 264 -11.52 11.57 3.80
CA HIS A 264 -11.06 11.81 2.43
C HIS A 264 -10.09 10.69 2.03
N ILE A 265 -10.00 10.46 0.73
CA ILE A 265 -9.10 9.42 0.17
C ILE A 265 -7.82 10.09 -0.30
N GLU A 266 -6.69 9.50 0.05
CA GLU A 266 -5.37 9.79 -0.50
C GLU A 266 -4.77 8.56 -1.14
N ALA A 267 -3.93 8.75 -2.17
CA ALA A 267 -3.13 7.70 -2.75
C ALA A 267 -2.18 7.12 -1.69
N GLY A 268 -2.26 5.80 -1.50
CA GLY A 268 -1.58 5.14 -0.39
C GLY A 268 -0.09 5.38 -0.40
N PHE A 269 0.59 5.11 -1.53
CA PHE A 269 2.02 5.34 -1.63
C PHE A 269 2.43 6.81 -1.41
N ASP A 270 1.72 7.76 -2.00
CA ASP A 270 2.10 9.18 -1.93
C ASP A 270 2.03 9.71 -0.49
N ARG A 271 0.99 9.29 0.27
CA ARG A 271 0.88 9.61 1.68
C ARG A 271 1.98 8.94 2.50
N VAL A 272 2.20 7.65 2.34
CA VAL A 272 3.27 6.90 3.04
C VAL A 272 4.63 7.52 2.72
N ALA A 273 4.96 7.78 1.46
CA ALA A 273 6.23 8.41 1.06
C ALA A 273 6.44 9.79 1.69
N THR A 274 5.36 10.54 1.89
CA THR A 274 5.38 11.84 2.59
C THR A 274 5.72 11.65 4.07
N GLU A 275 5.04 10.70 4.73
CA GLU A 275 5.31 10.37 6.12
C GLU A 275 6.72 9.81 6.36
N LEU A 276 7.27 9.07 5.40
CA LEU A 276 8.65 8.56 5.41
C LEU A 276 9.70 9.63 5.06
N ARG A 277 9.30 10.82 4.63
CA ARG A 277 10.21 11.84 4.05
C ARG A 277 11.08 11.28 2.92
N LEU A 278 10.54 10.36 2.13
CA LEU A 278 11.30 9.60 1.14
C LEU A 278 12.02 10.52 0.15
N SER A 279 11.38 11.60 -0.30
CA SER A 279 12.01 12.58 -1.20
C SER A 279 13.28 13.19 -0.63
N LYS A 280 13.33 13.43 0.71
CA LYS A 280 14.54 13.95 1.36
C LYS A 280 15.66 12.90 1.42
N THR A 281 15.28 11.66 1.69
CA THR A 281 16.23 10.53 1.74
C THR A 281 16.88 10.28 0.39
N LEU A 282 16.14 10.47 -0.70
CA LEU A 282 16.60 10.27 -2.07
C LEU A 282 17.58 11.36 -2.57
N VAL A 283 17.66 12.52 -1.91
CA VAL A 283 18.60 13.58 -2.31
C VAL A 283 20.03 13.07 -2.30
N GLY A 284 20.71 13.20 -3.44
CA GLY A 284 22.09 12.77 -3.62
C GLY A 284 22.30 11.25 -3.67
N ALA A 285 21.26 10.47 -3.88
CA ALA A 285 21.40 9.05 -4.16
C ALA A 285 21.98 8.83 -5.55
N ASP A 286 23.01 7.98 -5.64
CA ASP A 286 23.60 7.54 -6.91
C ASP A 286 22.79 6.39 -7.52
N LEU A 287 22.31 5.47 -6.67
CA LEU A 287 21.54 4.29 -7.04
C LEU A 287 20.34 4.13 -6.09
N VAL A 288 19.19 3.81 -6.67
CA VAL A 288 17.99 3.43 -5.94
C VAL A 288 17.57 2.02 -6.36
N LEU A 289 17.46 1.14 -5.38
CA LEU A 289 16.86 -0.18 -5.57
C LEU A 289 15.41 -0.14 -5.09
N THR A 290 14.49 -0.49 -5.98
CA THR A 290 13.07 -0.64 -5.67
C THR A 290 12.56 -1.95 -6.23
N GLY A 291 11.40 -2.43 -5.76
CA GLY A 291 10.87 -3.69 -6.22
C GLY A 291 9.70 -4.20 -5.40
N GLU A 292 9.24 -5.38 -5.75
CA GLU A 292 8.14 -6.11 -5.12
C GLU A 292 8.19 -7.59 -5.52
N GLY A 293 7.28 -8.42 -5.01
CA GLY A 293 7.23 -9.85 -5.37
C GLY A 293 7.01 -10.10 -6.86
N SER A 294 6.22 -9.28 -7.56
CA SER A 294 5.97 -9.42 -9.02
C SER A 294 5.85 -8.04 -9.68
N LEU A 295 6.83 -7.70 -10.49
CA LEU A 295 6.88 -6.45 -11.25
C LEU A 295 6.26 -6.66 -12.63
N ASP A 296 5.16 -5.98 -12.90
CA ASP A 296 4.38 -6.08 -14.13
C ASP A 296 3.85 -4.71 -14.59
N ALA A 297 2.99 -4.68 -15.60
CA ALA A 297 2.39 -3.44 -16.09
C ALA A 297 1.46 -2.77 -15.06
N GLN A 298 0.89 -3.51 -14.11
CA GLN A 298 0.02 -2.96 -13.06
C GLN A 298 0.84 -2.28 -11.95
N SER A 299 2.11 -2.61 -11.81
CA SER A 299 3.03 -1.96 -10.87
C SER A 299 3.18 -0.45 -11.13
N ALA A 300 2.80 0.02 -12.33
CA ALA A 300 2.75 1.45 -12.67
C ALA A 300 1.59 2.21 -12.00
N ASN A 301 0.59 1.51 -11.48
CA ASN A 301 -0.64 2.11 -10.99
C ASN A 301 -0.58 2.39 -9.47
N GLY A 302 0.20 3.40 -9.06
CA GLY A 302 0.24 3.86 -7.67
C GLY A 302 1.04 3.00 -6.69
N LYS A 303 1.58 1.85 -7.11
CA LYS A 303 2.35 0.95 -6.24
C LYS A 303 3.75 1.50 -5.89
N VAL A 304 4.36 0.90 -4.86
CA VAL A 304 5.70 1.27 -4.37
C VAL A 304 6.74 1.40 -5.49
N PRO A 305 6.94 0.42 -6.40
CA PRO A 305 8.00 0.53 -7.39
C PRO A 305 7.88 1.75 -8.30
N SER A 306 6.66 2.08 -8.74
CA SER A 306 6.42 3.24 -9.61
C SER A 306 6.58 4.56 -8.86
N GLY A 307 6.10 4.61 -7.63
CA GLY A 307 6.18 5.80 -6.79
C GLY A 307 7.63 6.13 -6.40
N VAL A 308 8.39 5.12 -5.93
CA VAL A 308 9.82 5.25 -5.63
C VAL A 308 10.59 5.66 -6.87
N ALA A 309 10.34 5.01 -8.02
CA ALA A 309 11.05 5.32 -9.26
C ALA A 309 10.79 6.77 -9.72
N ARG A 310 9.56 7.28 -9.63
CA ARG A 310 9.26 8.69 -9.94
C ARG A 310 10.05 9.65 -9.06
N LEU A 311 10.06 9.42 -7.75
CA LEU A 311 10.78 10.27 -6.79
C LEU A 311 12.30 10.18 -6.97
N ALA A 312 12.85 8.99 -7.21
CA ALA A 312 14.26 8.75 -7.43
C ALA A 312 14.77 9.41 -8.72
N ARG A 313 14.01 9.30 -9.81
CA ARG A 313 14.33 9.98 -11.07
C ARG A 313 14.29 11.50 -10.94
N ALA A 314 13.32 12.02 -10.20
CA ALA A 314 13.26 13.47 -9.91
C ALA A 314 14.48 13.94 -9.09
N ALA A 315 15.08 13.06 -8.26
CA ALA A 315 16.32 13.31 -7.54
C ALA A 315 17.60 13.07 -8.40
N GLY A 316 17.47 12.57 -9.64
CA GLY A 316 18.58 12.31 -10.56
C GLY A 316 19.31 11.00 -10.33
N ALA A 317 18.75 10.07 -9.54
CA ALA A 317 19.34 8.78 -9.24
C ALA A 317 19.11 7.76 -10.36
N LEU A 318 20.04 6.80 -10.49
CA LEU A 318 19.83 5.59 -11.27
C LEU A 318 18.84 4.69 -10.53
N VAL A 319 17.83 4.15 -11.24
CA VAL A 319 16.75 3.37 -10.64
C VAL A 319 16.71 1.96 -11.20
N VAL A 320 16.86 0.97 -10.32
CA VAL A 320 16.83 -0.44 -10.67
C VAL A 320 15.74 -1.18 -9.93
N GLY A 321 14.90 -1.89 -10.70
CA GLY A 321 13.88 -2.78 -10.18
C GLY A 321 14.46 -4.16 -9.84
N VAL A 322 14.15 -4.65 -8.62
CA VAL A 322 14.50 -6.00 -8.13
C VAL A 322 13.23 -6.70 -7.70
N ALA A 323 12.84 -7.78 -8.35
CA ALA A 323 11.55 -8.41 -8.13
C ALA A 323 11.64 -9.94 -8.15
N GLY A 324 10.71 -10.62 -7.48
CA GLY A 324 10.59 -12.07 -7.54
C GLY A 324 10.36 -12.53 -8.98
N ARG A 325 9.43 -11.88 -9.68
CA ARG A 325 9.15 -12.07 -11.09
C ARG A 325 9.09 -10.72 -11.82
N VAL A 326 9.61 -10.71 -13.04
CA VAL A 326 9.50 -9.54 -13.93
C VAL A 326 8.76 -9.96 -15.19
N ASP A 327 7.51 -9.52 -15.32
CA ASP A 327 6.70 -9.74 -16.51
C ASP A 327 7.02 -8.70 -17.59
N ARG A 328 7.17 -9.13 -18.82
CA ARG A 328 7.44 -8.23 -19.94
C ARG A 328 6.33 -8.33 -21.00
N PRO A 329 5.92 -7.21 -21.58
CA PRO A 329 6.47 -5.86 -21.43
C PRO A 329 6.03 -5.18 -20.12
N LEU A 330 6.93 -4.38 -19.52
CA LEU A 330 6.67 -3.62 -18.29
C LEU A 330 5.70 -2.44 -18.48
N GLY A 331 5.25 -2.18 -19.72
CA GLY A 331 4.31 -1.09 -20.00
C GLY A 331 4.81 0.28 -19.48
N ALA A 332 3.96 0.97 -18.73
CA ALA A 332 4.27 2.29 -18.18
C ALA A 332 5.39 2.28 -17.11
N MET A 333 5.77 1.12 -16.57
CA MET A 333 6.93 1.01 -15.69
C MET A 333 8.27 1.13 -16.44
N SER A 334 8.32 0.73 -17.72
CA SER A 334 9.56 0.68 -18.50
C SER A 334 10.34 2.00 -18.50
N PRO A 335 9.73 3.19 -18.73
CA PRO A 335 10.47 4.45 -18.72
C PRO A 335 10.87 4.94 -17.31
N LEU A 336 10.34 4.34 -16.25
CA LEU A 336 10.63 4.73 -14.88
C LEU A 336 11.89 4.03 -14.33
N LEU A 337 12.26 2.89 -14.89
CA LEU A 337 13.40 2.09 -14.46
C LEU A 337 14.52 2.13 -15.49
N ASP A 338 15.76 2.22 -15.04
CA ASP A 338 16.93 2.09 -15.91
C ASP A 338 17.22 0.61 -16.20
N ALA A 339 16.90 -0.29 -15.26
CA ALA A 339 16.91 -1.74 -15.44
C ALA A 339 15.91 -2.43 -14.50
N ALA A 340 15.52 -3.67 -14.84
CA ALA A 340 14.72 -4.53 -13.95
C ALA A 340 15.22 -5.98 -14.01
N PHE A 341 15.40 -6.58 -12.85
CA PHE A 341 15.93 -7.93 -12.66
C PHE A 341 14.96 -8.79 -11.85
N GLY A 342 14.69 -10.02 -12.36
CA GLY A 342 14.13 -11.08 -11.54
C GLY A 342 15.22 -11.66 -10.66
N ILE A 343 14.92 -11.94 -9.40
CA ILE A 343 15.92 -12.43 -8.44
C ILE A 343 16.28 -13.91 -8.62
N HIS A 344 15.34 -14.73 -9.14
CA HIS A 344 15.56 -16.16 -9.23
C HIS A 344 16.58 -16.51 -10.32
N SER A 345 17.70 -17.11 -9.91
CA SER A 345 18.79 -17.54 -10.77
C SER A 345 18.48 -18.87 -11.47
N GLU A 346 17.50 -19.65 -10.97
CA GLU A 346 17.08 -20.94 -11.51
C GLU A 346 15.58 -21.16 -11.37
N THR A 347 15.04 -22.13 -12.13
CA THR A 347 13.64 -22.52 -12.02
C THR A 347 13.42 -23.35 -10.76
N ARG A 348 12.45 -22.96 -9.92
CA ARG A 348 12.10 -23.60 -8.65
C ARG A 348 10.58 -23.77 -8.51
N PRO A 349 10.12 -24.78 -7.74
CA PRO A 349 8.73 -24.82 -7.30
C PRO A 349 8.38 -23.56 -6.49
N LEU A 350 7.14 -23.07 -6.61
CA LEU A 350 6.70 -21.84 -5.95
C LEU A 350 6.97 -21.82 -4.44
N ALA A 351 6.72 -22.93 -3.74
CA ALA A 351 6.96 -23.02 -2.29
C ALA A 351 8.44 -22.79 -1.92
N GLN A 352 9.39 -23.20 -2.78
CA GLN A 352 10.81 -22.92 -2.56
C GLN A 352 11.19 -21.50 -2.97
N ALA A 353 10.55 -20.96 -4.01
CA ALA A 353 10.76 -19.58 -4.43
C ALA A 353 10.25 -18.57 -3.39
N LEU A 354 9.24 -18.95 -2.60
CA LEU A 354 8.68 -18.13 -1.50
C LEU A 354 9.36 -18.38 -0.15
N ASP A 355 10.32 -19.30 -0.05
CA ASP A 355 11.08 -19.49 1.19
C ASP A 355 11.85 -18.20 1.54
N PRO A 356 11.67 -17.63 2.75
CA PRO A 356 12.29 -16.36 3.11
C PRO A 356 13.81 -16.37 3.01
N THR A 357 14.46 -17.49 3.33
CA THR A 357 15.93 -17.60 3.28
C THR A 357 16.41 -17.58 1.83
N VAL A 358 15.71 -18.30 0.94
CA VAL A 358 16.00 -18.33 -0.48
C VAL A 358 15.79 -16.95 -1.09
N THR A 359 14.65 -16.31 -0.82
CA THR A 359 14.33 -14.97 -1.31
C THR A 359 15.37 -13.94 -0.86
N ALA A 360 15.76 -13.96 0.42
CA ALA A 360 16.78 -13.03 0.96
C ALA A 360 18.13 -13.24 0.26
N HIS A 361 18.55 -14.49 0.07
CA HIS A 361 19.81 -14.81 -0.62
C HIS A 361 19.81 -14.31 -2.08
N GLU A 362 18.72 -14.54 -2.80
CA GLU A 362 18.59 -14.14 -4.21
C GLU A 362 18.49 -12.60 -4.37
N ILE A 363 17.80 -11.90 -3.46
CA ILE A 363 17.79 -10.43 -3.42
C ILE A 363 19.22 -9.90 -3.19
N ALA A 364 19.95 -10.47 -2.23
CA ALA A 364 21.32 -10.07 -1.93
C ALA A 364 22.24 -10.29 -3.13
N SER A 365 22.16 -11.46 -3.77
CA SER A 365 22.96 -11.81 -4.95
C SER A 365 22.70 -10.86 -6.13
N THR A 366 21.42 -10.59 -6.42
CA THR A 366 21.03 -9.65 -7.49
C THR A 366 21.52 -8.23 -7.19
N SER A 367 21.36 -7.76 -5.96
CA SER A 367 21.79 -6.42 -5.53
C SER A 367 23.33 -6.28 -5.58
N PHE A 368 24.06 -7.35 -5.27
CA PHE A 368 25.51 -7.41 -5.42
C PHE A 368 25.93 -7.22 -6.88
N GLU A 369 25.36 -7.95 -7.83
CA GLU A 369 25.73 -7.84 -9.24
C GLU A 369 25.31 -6.50 -9.86
N VAL A 370 24.15 -5.95 -9.48
CA VAL A 370 23.73 -4.60 -9.87
C VAL A 370 24.74 -3.55 -9.40
N THR A 371 25.16 -3.63 -8.14
CA THR A 371 26.13 -2.70 -7.55
C THR A 371 27.46 -2.76 -8.26
N ARG A 372 27.98 -3.97 -8.53
CA ARG A 372 29.23 -4.17 -9.30
C ARG A 372 29.17 -3.55 -10.70
N LEU A 373 28.02 -3.73 -11.38
CA LEU A 373 27.80 -3.16 -12.72
C LEU A 373 27.87 -1.63 -12.70
N VAL A 374 27.19 -1.00 -11.73
CA VAL A 374 27.17 0.46 -11.57
C VAL A 374 28.57 1.00 -11.28
N LEU A 375 29.32 0.37 -10.36
CA LEU A 375 30.70 0.76 -10.05
C LEU A 375 31.62 0.67 -11.27
N ALA A 376 31.54 -0.43 -12.03
CA ALA A 376 32.36 -0.63 -13.22
C ALA A 376 32.04 0.40 -14.34
N ALA A 377 30.77 0.78 -14.48
CA ALA A 377 30.34 1.82 -15.42
C ALA A 377 30.91 3.21 -15.03
N GLY A 378 30.82 3.57 -13.75
CA GLY A 378 31.35 4.83 -13.22
C GLY A 378 32.86 4.96 -13.39
N GLN A 379 33.64 3.90 -13.12
CA GLN A 379 35.08 3.87 -13.32
C GLN A 379 35.51 4.12 -14.79
N ARG A 380 34.78 3.53 -15.74
CA ARG A 380 35.04 3.71 -17.18
C ARG A 380 34.74 5.14 -17.65
N GLN A 381 33.70 5.78 -17.11
CA GLN A 381 33.40 7.18 -17.43
C GLN A 381 34.50 8.13 -16.91
N SER A 382 34.94 7.95 -15.67
CA SER A 382 36.04 8.72 -15.08
C SER A 382 37.35 8.58 -15.87
N SER A 383 37.70 7.38 -16.32
CA SER A 383 38.88 7.11 -17.13
C SER A 383 38.81 7.76 -18.52
N ARG A 384 37.62 7.83 -19.15
CA ARG A 384 37.43 8.51 -20.44
C ARG A 384 37.43 10.03 -20.32
N GLY A 385 36.89 10.59 -19.22
CA GLY A 385 36.94 12.04 -18.95
C GLY A 385 38.36 12.61 -18.79
N VAL A 386 39.26 11.84 -18.18
CA VAL A 386 40.69 12.22 -18.07
C VAL A 386 41.42 12.18 -19.42
N GLY A 387 41.01 11.29 -20.35
CA GLY A 387 41.60 11.18 -21.69
C GLY A 387 41.18 12.28 -22.67
N LEU A 388 40.01 12.89 -22.51
CA LEU A 388 39.49 13.94 -23.42
C LEU A 388 40.09 15.33 -23.17
N THR A 389 40.77 15.58 -22.04
CA THR A 389 41.43 16.85 -21.74
C THR A 389 42.82 16.98 -22.38
N GLN A 390 43.40 15.93 -22.97
CA GLN A 390 44.69 15.96 -23.61
C GLN A 390 44.67 15.99 -25.16
N HIS A 391 43.54 15.81 -25.81
CA HIS A 391 43.43 16.00 -27.25
C HIS A 391 42.76 17.35 -27.57
N ARG A 392 43.50 18.46 -27.37
CA ARG A 392 43.22 19.69 -28.11
C ARG A 392 43.41 19.37 -29.60
N LEU A 393 42.31 19.31 -30.33
CA LEU A 393 42.33 19.28 -31.79
C LEU A 393 43.23 20.41 -32.30
N ARG A 394 44.34 20.08 -33.01
CA ARG A 394 45.08 21.05 -33.81
C ARG A 394 44.10 21.64 -34.80
N PRO A 395 44.07 22.96 -34.99
CA PRO A 395 43.24 23.56 -36.04
C PRO A 395 43.74 23.03 -37.41
N PRO A 396 42.82 22.85 -38.39
CA PRO A 396 43.21 22.41 -39.71
C PRO A 396 44.14 23.42 -40.36
N PRO A 397 45.13 22.99 -41.19
CA PRO A 397 46.04 23.87 -41.86
C PRO A 397 45.29 24.84 -42.79
N ASN A 398 45.71 26.10 -42.75
CA ASN A 398 45.10 27.17 -43.56
C ASN A 398 45.29 26.87 -45.08
N PRO A 399 44.18 26.84 -45.87
CA PRO A 399 44.28 26.46 -47.29
C PRO A 399 44.88 27.52 -48.26
N ARG A 400 45.60 28.54 -47.73
CA ARG A 400 46.22 29.59 -48.56
C ARG A 400 47.74 29.55 -48.51
N GLN A 401 48.39 28.46 -48.85
CA GLN A 401 49.75 28.38 -49.24
C GLN A 401 49.99 27.20 -50.19
N VAL A 402 49.62 27.40 -51.47
CA VAL A 402 50.13 26.60 -52.57
C VAL A 402 51.03 27.61 -53.37
N PRO A 403 52.31 27.41 -53.43
CA PRO A 403 53.15 28.19 -54.35
C PRO A 403 52.87 27.72 -55.76
N THR A 404 52.78 28.69 -56.69
CA THR A 404 52.76 28.53 -58.17
C THR A 404 54.02 27.87 -58.69
#